data_1aa92e0c57ff4d82d632fc7091e64257
#
_entry.id   1aa92e0c57ff4d82d632fc7091e64257
#
_cell.length_a   1.000
_cell.length_b   1.000
_cell.length_c   1.000
_cell.angle_alpha   90.00
_cell.angle_beta   90.00
_cell.angle_gamma   90.00
#
_symmetry.space_group_name_H-M   'P 1'
#
loop_
_entity.id
_entity.type
_entity.pdbx_description
1 polymer ?
#
loop_
_entity_poly.entity_id
_entity_poly.type
_entity_poly.pdbx_seq_one_letter_code
_entity_poly.pdbx_strand_id
1 'polypeptide(L)' 'MNDLSRQQEYLLLGLDVGSTTVKAAVVKPDEPKPLFVRYRRHHAEQMHAMRLLLEEVREAFPQAAFRIA' A
#
# COMPACT_ATOMS: atom_id res chain seq x y z
N MET A 1 -1.01 -29.51 -0.89
CA MET A 1 -1.02 -28.75 -0.75
C MET A 1 -1.05 -27.80 -0.79
N ASN A 2 -1.03 -27.58 -0.50
CA ASN A 2 -1.14 -26.68 -0.41
C ASN A 2 -1.08 -25.75 -0.92
N ASP A 3 -1.24 -25.83 -0.93
CA ASP A 3 -1.54 -24.86 -1.46
C ASP A 3 -0.70 -23.72 -1.34
N LEU A 4 0.48 -23.81 -1.74
CA LEU A 4 1.47 -22.79 -1.70
C LEU A 4 1.13 -21.61 -2.56
N SER A 5 0.48 -21.86 -3.67
CA SER A 5 0.12 -20.76 -4.56
C SER A 5 -0.80 -19.77 -3.86
N ARG A 6 -1.69 -20.28 -3.03
CA ARG A 6 -2.55 -19.36 -2.31
C ARG A 6 -1.80 -18.60 -1.25
N GLN A 7 -0.79 -19.21 -0.70
CA GLN A 7 0.00 -18.52 0.31
C GLN A 7 0.78 -17.39 -0.29
N GLN A 8 0.88 -17.37 -1.61
CA GLN A 8 1.60 -16.31 -2.29
C GLN A 8 0.71 -15.23 -2.81
N GLU A 9 -0.57 -15.32 -2.51
CA GLU A 9 -1.46 -14.25 -2.90
C GLU A 9 -1.26 -13.07 -1.96
N TYR A 10 -0.67 -12.05 -2.49
CA TYR A 10 -0.41 -10.85 -1.74
C TYR A 10 -0.45 -9.68 -2.70
N LEU A 11 -0.55 -8.52 -2.15
CA LEU A 11 -0.49 -7.28 -2.91
C LEU A 11 0.82 -6.59 -2.59
N LEU A 12 1.33 -5.86 -3.57
CA LEU A 12 2.53 -5.06 -3.35
C LEU A 12 2.11 -3.66 -2.96
N LEU A 13 2.75 -3.16 -1.92
CA LEU A 13 2.47 -1.83 -1.41
C LEU A 13 3.73 -1.00 -1.58
N GLY A 14 3.64 0.03 -2.40
CA GLY A 14 4.72 0.97 -2.60
C GLY A 14 4.45 2.22 -1.79
N LEU A 15 5.47 2.70 -1.10
CA LEU A 15 5.37 3.89 -0.28
C LEU A 15 6.42 4.89 -0.72
N ASP A 16 6.03 6.15 -0.75
CA ASP A 16 6.93 7.22 -1.17
C ASP A 16 6.71 8.40 -0.24
N VAL A 17 7.80 8.86 0.36
CA VAL A 17 7.75 10.00 1.26
C VAL A 17 8.51 11.15 0.62
N GLY A 18 7.79 12.16 0.21
CA GLY A 18 8.39 13.33 -0.40
C GLY A 18 8.48 14.48 0.58
N SER A 19 8.91 15.62 0.07
CA SER A 19 9.09 16.80 0.93
C SER A 19 7.77 17.40 1.39
N THR A 20 6.69 17.17 0.65
CA THR A 20 5.39 17.73 1.02
C THR A 20 4.30 16.70 1.11
N THR A 21 4.48 15.53 0.52
CA THR A 21 3.43 14.51 0.45
C THR A 21 3.98 13.14 0.76
N VAL A 22 3.09 12.27 1.18
CA VAL A 22 3.35 10.85 1.24
C VAL A 22 2.40 10.18 0.27
N LYS A 23 2.80 9.04 -0.28
CA LYS A 23 2.03 8.37 -1.30
C LYS A 23 2.07 6.87 -1.07
N ALA A 24 0.94 6.22 -1.32
CA ALA A 24 0.85 4.77 -1.27
C ALA A 24 0.22 4.28 -2.56
N ALA A 25 0.75 3.19 -3.10
CA ALA A 25 0.18 2.55 -4.28
C ALA A 25 0.11 1.07 -4.01
N VAL A 26 -0.97 0.45 -4.42
CA VAL A 26 -1.19 -0.99 -4.26
C VAL A 26 -1.32 -1.59 -5.64
N VAL A 27 -0.51 -2.61 -5.92
CA VAL A 27 -0.56 -3.30 -7.20
C VAL A 27 -0.55 -4.80 -6.98
N LYS A 28 -1.05 -5.54 -7.94
CA LYS A 28 -0.89 -6.98 -7.97
C LYS A 28 0.50 -7.31 -8.48
N PRO A 29 1.11 -8.40 -7.98
CA PRO A 29 2.48 -8.72 -8.39
C PRO A 29 2.66 -8.91 -9.89
N ASP A 30 1.63 -9.39 -10.58
CA ASP A 30 1.76 -9.71 -12.00
C ASP A 30 1.03 -8.73 -12.90
N GLU A 31 0.58 -7.60 -12.35
CA GLU A 31 -0.13 -6.59 -13.12
C GLU A 31 0.45 -5.23 -12.83
N PRO A 32 0.87 -4.52 -13.85
CA PRO A 32 1.49 -3.21 -13.63
C PRO A 32 0.50 -2.11 -13.24
N LYS A 33 -0.77 -2.32 -13.53
CA LYS A 33 -1.76 -1.27 -13.30
C LYS A 33 -2.11 -1.19 -11.82
N PRO A 34 -2.03 -0.03 -11.20
CA PRO A 34 -2.35 0.07 -9.78
C PRO A 34 -3.82 -0.23 -9.50
N LEU A 35 -4.06 -0.95 -8.41
CA LEU A 35 -5.40 -1.13 -7.90
C LEU A 35 -5.86 0.07 -7.09
N PHE A 36 -4.92 0.79 -6.52
CA PHE A 36 -5.23 1.84 -5.56
C PHE A 36 -4.03 2.76 -5.48
N VAL A 37 -4.26 4.05 -5.59
CA VAL A 37 -3.21 5.05 -5.41
C VAL A 37 -3.81 6.16 -4.58
N ARG A 38 -3.08 6.57 -3.55
CA ARG A 38 -3.56 7.63 -2.69
C ARG A 38 -2.37 8.42 -2.19
N TYR A 39 -2.55 9.70 -2.02
CA TYR A 39 -1.50 10.51 -1.44
C TYR A 39 -2.12 11.54 -0.50
N ARG A 40 -1.28 12.10 0.35
CA ARG A 40 -1.74 13.00 1.39
C ARG A 40 -0.62 13.97 1.69
N ARG A 41 -0.95 15.23 1.83
CA ARG A 41 0.00 16.22 2.30
C ARG A 41 0.31 15.98 3.75
N HIS A 42 1.59 16.14 4.15
CA HIS A 42 1.96 15.81 5.52
C HIS A 42 2.25 17.02 6.39
N HIS A 43 2.43 18.20 5.81
CA HIS A 43 2.62 19.42 6.60
C HIS A 43 3.72 19.22 7.67
N ALA A 44 4.83 18.62 7.26
CA ALA A 44 5.97 18.30 8.12
C ALA A 44 5.69 17.23 9.16
N GLU A 45 4.58 16.49 9.04
CA GLU A 45 4.26 15.39 9.94
C GLU A 45 4.16 14.11 9.13
N GLN A 46 5.30 13.68 8.58
CA GLN A 46 5.32 12.57 7.64
C GLN A 46 4.80 11.28 8.27
N MET A 47 5.20 10.99 9.50
CA MET A 47 4.80 9.73 10.12
C MET A 47 3.30 9.68 10.36
N HIS A 48 2.73 10.80 10.79
CA HIS A 48 1.30 10.84 11.02
C HIS A 48 0.53 10.66 9.71
N ALA A 49 0.95 11.37 8.67
CA ALA A 49 0.30 11.27 7.38
C ALA A 49 0.43 9.87 6.81
N MET A 50 1.60 9.25 6.97
CA MET A 50 1.80 7.89 6.49
C MET A 50 0.89 6.92 7.22
N ARG A 51 0.73 7.08 8.54
CA ARG A 51 -0.15 6.20 9.28
C ARG A 51 -1.59 6.31 8.80
N LEU A 52 -2.06 7.53 8.58
CA LEU A 52 -3.42 7.72 8.08
C LEU A 52 -3.58 7.07 6.69
N LEU A 53 -2.56 7.22 5.86
CA LEU A 53 -2.59 6.65 4.53
C LEU A 53 -2.64 5.13 4.58
N LEU A 54 -1.86 4.53 5.47
CA LEU A 54 -1.87 3.08 5.63
C LEU A 54 -3.21 2.59 6.16
N GLU A 55 -3.87 3.38 6.98
CA GLU A 55 -5.21 3.03 7.44
C GLU A 55 -6.19 3.03 6.27
N GLU A 56 -6.06 3.99 5.35
CA GLU A 56 -6.90 3.98 4.15
C GLU A 56 -6.66 2.73 3.31
N VAL A 57 -5.40 2.34 3.17
CA VAL A 57 -5.06 1.13 2.43
C VAL A 57 -5.70 -0.09 3.08
N ARG A 58 -5.61 -0.18 4.40
CA ARG A 58 -6.20 -1.33 5.10
C ARG A 58 -7.71 -1.35 4.96
N GLU A 59 -8.34 -0.18 4.99
CA GLU A 59 -9.78 -0.11 4.81
C GLU A 59 -10.20 -0.56 3.42
N ALA A 60 -9.40 -0.20 2.42
CA ALA A 60 -9.71 -0.58 1.04
C ALA A 60 -9.50 -2.07 0.81
N PHE A 61 -8.57 -2.69 1.53
CA PHE A 61 -8.22 -4.10 1.34
C PHE A 61 -8.14 -4.79 2.69
N PRO A 62 -9.26 -4.97 3.38
CA PRO A 62 -9.23 -5.42 4.78
C PRO A 62 -8.68 -6.82 4.98
N GLN A 63 -8.74 -7.66 3.94
CA GLN A 63 -8.30 -9.04 4.08
C GLN A 63 -6.96 -9.30 3.43
N ALA A 64 -6.35 -8.28 2.84
CA ALA A 64 -5.15 -8.50 2.03
C ALA A 64 -3.91 -8.64 2.90
N ALA A 65 -3.00 -9.47 2.42
CA ALA A 65 -1.63 -9.47 2.91
C ALA A 65 -0.82 -8.58 1.97
N PHE A 66 0.12 -7.83 2.52
CA PHE A 66 0.91 -6.90 1.74
C PHE A 66 2.39 -7.23 1.84
N ARG A 67 3.11 -6.98 0.75
CA ARG A 67 4.55 -6.93 0.73
C ARG A 67 4.95 -5.52 0.33
N ILE A 68 5.94 -4.99 1.02
CA ILE A 68 6.45 -3.66 0.68
C ILE A 68 7.37 -3.82 -0.53
N ALA A 69 7.10 -3.02 -1.53
CA ALA A 69 7.87 -3.07 -2.77
C ALA A 69 8.99 -2.06 -2.75
#